data_3f74f94f096b59eb3694ce11cfa45cbb
#
_entry.id   3f74f94f096b59eb3694ce11cfa45cbb
#
_cell.length_a   1.000
_cell.length_b   1.000
_cell.length_c   1.000
_cell.angle_alpha   90.00
_cell.angle_beta   90.00
_cell.angle_gamma   90.00
#
_symmetry.space_group_name_H-M   'P 1'
#
loop_
_entity.id
_entity.type
_entity.pdbx_description
1 polymer ?
#
loop_
_entity_poly.entity_id
_entity_poly.type
_entity_poly.pdbx_seq_one_letter_code
_entity_poly.pdbx_strand_id
1 'polypeptide(L)'
;RYVQVRRGDIVIVDLSPTKGSEQQGTNRPCVVIQNDVGNRNSPTTIIAPFTKQYNPDNTYPFEVEVLASNTSLNQDSVADLSQIRVVDINKGVKTNIGSVPSARMAKIDTAIKTSLGL
;
A
#
# COMPACT_ATOMS: atom_id res chain seq x y z
N ARG A 1 16.62 -14.20 -6.07
CA ARG A 1 16.15 -14.07 -4.72
C ARG A 1 14.91 -13.19 -4.64
N TYR A 2 13.92 -13.62 -3.91
CA TYR A 2 12.61 -12.98 -3.89
C TYR A 2 12.34 -12.30 -2.55
N VAL A 3 11.74 -11.11 -2.62
CA VAL A 3 11.17 -10.47 -1.44
C VAL A 3 9.88 -11.21 -1.09
N GLN A 4 9.75 -11.62 0.16
CA GLN A 4 8.50 -12.24 0.61
C GLN A 4 7.55 -11.15 1.07
N VAL A 5 6.29 -11.23 0.63
CA VAL A 5 5.26 -10.28 1.00
C VAL A 5 4.06 -11.01 1.59
N ARG A 6 3.43 -10.35 2.58
CA ARG A 6 2.19 -10.79 3.20
C ARG A 6 1.20 -9.65 3.21
N ARG A 7 -0.07 -9.97 3.21
CA ARG A 7 -1.10 -8.95 3.31
C ARG A 7 -0.88 -8.10 4.56
N GLY A 8 -0.89 -6.79 4.39
CA GLY A 8 -0.63 -5.85 5.47
C GLY A 8 0.81 -5.38 5.57
N ASP A 9 1.74 -6.00 4.84
CA ASP A 9 3.13 -5.55 4.85
C ASP A 9 3.27 -4.18 4.20
N ILE A 10 4.25 -3.42 4.69
CA ILE A 10 4.68 -2.16 4.08
C ILE A 10 5.92 -2.47 3.27
N VAL A 11 5.85 -2.19 1.98
CA VAL A 11 6.93 -2.48 1.04
C VAL A 11 7.30 -1.23 0.27
N ILE A 12 8.55 -1.14 -0.14
CA ILE A 12 9.03 -0.08 -1.01
C ILE A 12 8.94 -0.58 -2.44
N VAL A 13 8.25 0.17 -3.28
CA VAL A 13 7.89 -0.26 -4.64
C VAL A 13 8.32 0.81 -5.63
N ASP A 14 8.79 0.36 -6.79
CA ASP A 14 9.00 1.20 -7.95
C ASP A 14 7.69 1.32 -8.72
N LEU A 15 7.06 2.48 -8.67
CA LEU A 15 5.80 2.78 -9.35
C LEU A 15 6.01 3.44 -10.72
N SER A 16 7.25 3.66 -11.12
CA SER A 16 7.53 4.24 -12.43
C SER A 16 7.61 3.13 -13.50
N PRO A 17 7.34 3.45 -14.80
CA PRO A 17 6.79 4.70 -15.28
C PRO A 17 5.28 4.76 -15.10
N THR A 18 4.76 5.97 -14.88
CA THR A 18 3.34 6.23 -14.84
C THR A 18 2.99 7.37 -15.81
N LYS A 19 1.70 7.49 -16.14
CA LYS A 19 1.21 8.51 -17.07
C LYS A 19 0.05 9.24 -16.42
N GLY A 20 0.24 10.52 -16.10
CA GLY A 20 -0.84 11.34 -15.57
C GLY A 20 -0.87 11.38 -14.05
N SER A 21 -2.05 11.24 -13.47
CA SER A 21 -2.31 11.52 -12.06
C SER A 21 -2.05 10.35 -11.11
N GLU A 22 -1.60 9.20 -11.61
CA GLU A 22 -1.29 8.06 -10.75
C GLU A 22 -0.11 8.38 -9.84
N GLN A 23 -0.09 7.76 -8.68
CA GLN A 23 1.06 7.84 -7.78
C GLN A 23 2.29 7.29 -8.50
N GLN A 24 3.40 7.99 -8.38
CA GLN A 24 4.63 7.63 -9.09
C GLN A 24 5.85 7.79 -8.19
N GLY A 25 6.98 7.32 -8.68
CA GLY A 25 8.25 7.37 -7.98
C GLY A 25 8.89 6.00 -7.89
N THR A 26 10.21 5.99 -7.70
CA THR A 26 11.01 4.75 -7.69
C THR A 26 11.13 4.10 -6.32
N ASN A 27 10.83 4.83 -5.24
CA ASN A 27 10.93 4.34 -3.86
C ASN A 27 9.70 4.76 -3.08
N ARG A 28 8.54 4.23 -3.45
CA ARG A 28 7.27 4.58 -2.82
C ARG A 28 6.87 3.53 -1.80
N PRO A 29 6.59 3.92 -0.55
CA PRO A 29 6.02 2.98 0.41
C PRO A 29 4.59 2.65 0.03
N CYS A 30 4.26 1.37 0.09
CA CYS A 30 2.94 0.86 -0.26
C CYS A 30 2.53 -0.21 0.74
N VAL A 31 1.23 -0.41 0.90
CA VAL A 31 0.70 -1.52 1.70
C VAL A 31 0.28 -2.66 0.75
N VAL A 32 0.62 -3.88 1.12
CA VAL A 32 0.20 -5.08 0.38
C VAL A 32 -1.23 -5.41 0.79
N ILE A 33 -2.12 -5.49 -0.20
CA ILE A 33 -3.53 -5.77 0.06
C ILE A 33 -4.01 -7.09 -0.54
N GLN A 34 -3.23 -7.72 -1.42
CA GLN A 34 -3.57 -9.02 -1.98
C GLN A 34 -3.59 -10.09 -0.89
N ASN A 35 -4.48 -11.07 -1.00
CA ASN A 35 -4.56 -12.18 -0.09
C ASN A 35 -3.27 -13.02 -0.11
N ASP A 36 -3.01 -13.75 0.99
CA ASP A 36 -1.74 -14.45 1.15
C ASP A 36 -1.61 -15.71 0.31
N VAL A 37 -2.71 -16.30 -0.11
CA VAL A 37 -2.64 -17.42 -1.07
C VAL A 37 -2.06 -16.90 -2.38
N GLY A 38 -2.55 -15.76 -2.86
CA GLY A 38 -2.00 -15.10 -4.05
C GLY A 38 -0.55 -14.69 -3.85
N ASN A 39 -0.22 -14.11 -2.70
CA ASN A 39 1.14 -13.65 -2.41
C ASN A 39 2.16 -14.80 -2.43
N ARG A 40 1.76 -16.00 -2.00
CA ARG A 40 2.65 -17.18 -2.02
C ARG A 40 2.76 -17.85 -3.39
N ASN A 41 1.73 -17.73 -4.21
CA ASN A 41 1.62 -18.54 -5.44
C ASN A 41 1.68 -17.76 -6.73
N SER A 42 1.63 -16.42 -6.66
CA SER A 42 1.65 -15.56 -7.84
C SER A 42 2.96 -14.76 -7.91
N PRO A 43 3.48 -14.48 -9.10
CA PRO A 43 4.62 -13.57 -9.25
C PRO A 43 4.26 -12.10 -9.00
N THR A 44 2.97 -11.78 -8.85
CA THR A 44 2.49 -10.41 -8.64
C THR A 44 1.77 -10.28 -7.32
N THR A 45 1.70 -9.05 -6.82
CA THR A 45 0.85 -8.70 -5.68
C THR A 45 0.06 -7.45 -6.00
N ILE A 46 -0.89 -7.12 -5.13
CA ILE A 46 -1.72 -5.93 -5.27
C ILE A 46 -1.37 -5.01 -4.11
N ILE A 47 -1.09 -3.75 -4.43
CA ILE A 47 -0.68 -2.75 -3.44
C ILE A 47 -1.53 -1.49 -3.53
N ALA A 48 -1.48 -0.69 -2.47
CA ALA A 48 -1.96 0.68 -2.45
C ALA A 48 -0.84 1.57 -1.92
N PRO A 49 -0.56 2.69 -2.59
CA PRO A 49 0.55 3.56 -2.17
C PRO A 49 0.17 4.40 -0.95
N PHE A 50 1.19 4.74 -0.15
CA PHE A 50 1.05 5.76 0.88
C PHE A 50 1.38 7.13 0.30
N THR A 51 0.68 8.15 0.77
CA THR A 51 1.00 9.55 0.48
C THR A 51 1.05 10.36 1.76
N LYS A 52 1.99 11.31 1.81
CA LYS A 52 2.13 12.26 2.93
C LYS A 52 1.24 13.49 2.74
N GLN A 53 0.70 13.69 1.55
CA GLN A 53 -0.12 14.85 1.21
C GLN A 53 -1.58 14.50 1.43
N TYR A 54 -2.07 14.81 2.62
CA TYR A 54 -3.47 14.58 2.99
C TYR A 54 -3.86 15.55 4.09
N ASN A 55 -5.17 15.68 4.32
CA ASN A 55 -5.70 16.49 5.41
C ASN A 55 -6.07 15.57 6.58
N PRO A 56 -5.31 15.57 7.70
CA PRO A 56 -5.60 14.68 8.82
C PRO A 56 -6.93 14.93 9.50
N ASP A 57 -7.50 16.13 9.35
CA ASP A 57 -8.80 16.48 9.92
C ASP A 57 -9.97 16.12 9.02
N ASN A 58 -9.72 15.74 7.76
CA ASN A 58 -10.76 15.48 6.79
C ASN A 58 -10.26 14.52 5.69
N THR A 59 -10.04 13.28 6.08
CA THR A 59 -9.63 12.23 5.12
C THR A 59 -10.82 11.80 4.26
N TYR A 60 -10.51 11.40 3.03
CA TYR A 60 -11.53 10.80 2.15
C TYR A 60 -11.83 9.36 2.57
N PRO A 61 -13.03 8.84 2.23
CA PRO A 61 -13.38 7.45 2.60
C PRO A 61 -12.45 6.36 2.06
N PHE A 62 -11.71 6.65 0.99
CA PHE A 62 -10.74 5.71 0.42
C PHE A 62 -9.33 5.90 0.99
N GLU A 63 -9.16 6.79 1.95
CA GLU A 63 -7.89 7.04 2.63
C GLU A 63 -7.89 6.47 4.03
N VAL A 64 -6.79 5.84 4.44
CA VAL A 64 -6.62 5.34 5.81
C VAL A 64 -5.31 5.88 6.36
N GLU A 65 -5.41 6.68 7.41
CA GLU A 65 -4.24 7.25 8.08
C GLU A 65 -3.47 6.15 8.81
N VAL A 66 -2.16 6.13 8.61
CA VAL A 66 -1.23 5.23 9.30
C VAL A 66 -0.08 6.10 9.84
N LEU A 67 0.07 6.10 11.16
CA LEU A 67 1.04 6.96 11.82
C LEU A 67 2.43 6.36 11.78
N ALA A 68 3.43 7.21 11.60
CA ALA A 68 4.83 6.80 11.61
C ALA A 68 5.24 6.18 12.94
N SER A 69 4.68 6.66 14.06
CA SER A 69 5.04 6.20 15.40
C SER A 69 4.81 4.71 15.64
N ASN A 70 3.92 4.07 14.87
CA ASN A 70 3.57 2.65 15.03
C ASN A 70 4.05 1.78 13.87
N THR A 71 4.86 2.34 12.98
CA THR A 71 5.25 1.65 11.76
C THR A 71 6.69 2.02 11.38
N SER A 72 7.15 1.48 10.25
CA SER A 72 8.45 1.84 9.65
C SER A 72 8.36 3.01 8.67
N LEU A 73 7.21 3.69 8.59
CA LEU A 73 7.07 4.87 7.75
C LEU A 73 7.84 6.05 8.35
N ASN A 74 8.42 6.86 7.47
CA ASN A 74 9.18 8.05 7.90
C ASN A 74 8.31 9.18 8.40
N GLN A 75 7.08 9.27 7.90
CA GLN A 75 6.12 10.31 8.26
C GLN A 75 4.73 9.72 8.31
N ASP A 76 3.85 10.38 9.06
CA ASP A 76 2.43 10.05 9.03
C ASP A 76 1.92 10.16 7.61
N SER A 77 1.14 9.18 7.17
CA SER A 77 0.71 9.04 5.80
C SER A 77 -0.69 8.47 5.75
N VAL A 78 -1.32 8.54 4.59
CA VAL A 78 -2.53 7.75 4.33
C VAL A 78 -2.22 6.70 3.27
N ALA A 79 -2.79 5.51 3.44
CA ALA A 79 -2.89 4.54 2.37
C ALA A 79 -4.00 5.01 1.44
N ASP A 80 -3.71 5.17 0.17
CA ASP A 80 -4.66 5.66 -0.83
C ASP A 80 -5.24 4.48 -1.60
N LEU A 81 -6.42 4.04 -1.19
CA LEU A 81 -7.07 2.87 -1.77
C LEU A 81 -7.76 3.18 -3.10
N SER A 82 -7.72 4.43 -3.57
CA SER A 82 -8.14 4.78 -4.92
C SER A 82 -7.05 4.51 -5.96
N GLN A 83 -5.82 4.23 -5.53
CA GLN A 83 -4.65 4.02 -6.39
C GLN A 83 -4.17 2.56 -6.35
N ILE A 84 -5.09 1.64 -6.12
CA ILE A 84 -4.78 0.20 -6.08
C ILE A 84 -4.21 -0.25 -7.43
N ARG A 85 -3.12 -1.00 -7.39
CA ARG A 85 -2.52 -1.51 -8.61
C ARG A 85 -1.74 -2.80 -8.37
N VAL A 86 -1.54 -3.55 -9.45
CA VAL A 86 -0.73 -4.77 -9.48
C VAL A 86 0.73 -4.40 -9.73
N VAL A 87 1.63 -5.08 -9.01
CA VAL A 87 3.07 -4.96 -9.26
C VAL A 87 3.71 -6.34 -9.27
N ASP A 88 4.79 -6.48 -10.03
CA ASP A 88 5.60 -7.69 -10.03
C ASP A 88 6.43 -7.73 -8.74
N ILE A 89 6.36 -8.84 -8.00
CA ILE A 89 7.05 -8.94 -6.71
C ILE A 89 8.57 -8.83 -6.89
N ASN A 90 9.11 -9.52 -7.89
CA ASN A 90 10.56 -9.57 -8.07
C ASN A 90 11.14 -8.32 -8.71
N LYS A 91 10.39 -7.68 -9.61
CA LYS A 91 10.87 -6.54 -10.40
C LYS A 91 10.41 -5.21 -9.84
N GLY A 92 9.27 -5.17 -9.14
CA GLY A 92 8.69 -3.94 -8.63
C GLY A 92 8.90 -3.70 -7.15
N VAL A 93 8.87 -4.74 -6.34
CA VAL A 93 9.04 -4.62 -4.88
C VAL A 93 10.52 -4.67 -4.56
N LYS A 94 11.03 -3.60 -3.95
CA LYS A 94 12.46 -3.48 -3.61
C LYS A 94 12.79 -4.09 -2.26
N THR A 95 11.97 -3.82 -1.25
CA THR A 95 12.19 -4.32 0.10
C THR A 95 10.91 -4.27 0.92
N ASN A 96 10.85 -5.11 1.94
CA ASN A 96 9.78 -5.15 2.92
C ASN A 96 10.29 -4.46 4.19
N ILE A 97 9.61 -3.43 4.65
CA ILE A 97 10.06 -2.61 5.79
C ILE A 97 9.19 -2.76 7.04
N GLY A 98 8.20 -3.63 7.02
CA GLY A 98 7.36 -3.86 8.19
C GLY A 98 5.91 -4.14 7.83
N SER A 99 5.02 -3.84 8.75
CA SER A 99 3.60 -4.12 8.56
C SER A 99 2.73 -3.04 9.18
N VAL A 100 1.50 -2.94 8.66
CA VAL A 100 0.46 -2.05 9.19
C VAL A 100 -0.19 -2.75 10.39
N PRO A 101 -0.45 -2.03 11.50
CA PRO A 101 -1.17 -2.62 12.63
C PRO A 101 -2.53 -3.16 12.22
N SER A 102 -2.95 -4.27 12.83
CA SER A 102 -4.18 -4.97 12.45
C SER A 102 -5.43 -4.08 12.56
N ALA A 103 -5.48 -3.17 13.53
CA ALA A 103 -6.60 -2.23 13.66
C ALA A 103 -6.70 -1.31 12.45
N ARG A 104 -5.57 -0.92 11.86
CA ARG A 104 -5.56 -0.11 10.64
C ARG A 104 -5.89 -0.94 9.41
N MET A 105 -5.48 -2.21 9.38
CA MET A 105 -5.85 -3.11 8.29
C MET A 105 -7.35 -3.29 8.19
N ALA A 106 -8.06 -3.35 9.31
CA ALA A 106 -9.53 -3.40 9.31
C ALA A 106 -10.12 -2.16 8.62
N LYS A 107 -9.55 -0.99 8.85
CA LYS A 107 -9.98 0.24 8.18
C LYS A 107 -9.62 0.23 6.69
N ILE A 108 -8.47 -0.33 6.34
CA ILE A 108 -8.07 -0.50 4.94
C ILE A 108 -9.06 -1.41 4.22
N ASP A 109 -9.51 -2.50 4.84
CA ASP A 109 -10.51 -3.38 4.25
C ASP A 109 -11.80 -2.62 3.93
N THR A 110 -12.27 -1.78 4.83
CA THR A 110 -13.45 -0.93 4.60
C THR A 110 -13.20 0.06 3.47
N ALA A 111 -12.03 0.69 3.43
CA ALA A 111 -11.68 1.64 2.38
C ALA A 111 -11.59 0.97 1.00
N ILE A 112 -11.12 -0.27 0.93
CA ILE A 112 -11.10 -1.05 -0.32
C ILE A 112 -12.53 -1.23 -0.82
N LYS A 113 -13.44 -1.64 0.05
CA LYS A 113 -14.84 -1.82 -0.32
C LYS A 113 -15.44 -0.52 -0.85
N THR A 114 -15.17 0.58 -0.17
CA THR A 114 -15.65 1.90 -0.59
C THR A 114 -15.07 2.29 -1.95
N SER A 115 -13.77 2.13 -2.12
CA SER A 115 -13.08 2.48 -3.37
C SER A 115 -13.59 1.70 -4.57
N LEU A 116 -13.90 0.41 -4.38
CA LEU A 116 -14.34 -0.48 -5.44
C LEU A 116 -15.85 -0.58 -5.57
N GLY A 117 -16.62 0.09 -4.70
CA GLY A 117 -18.07 0.08 -4.74
C GLY A 117 -18.68 -1.22 -4.26
N LEU A 118 -18.03 -1.91 -3.37
CA LEU A 118 -18.49 -3.20 -2.84
C LEU A 118 -19.36 -3.02 -1.59
#